data_4aca337b066c4c2478956b267f4cd611
#
_entry.id   4aca337b066c4c2478956b267f4cd611
#
_cell.length_a   1.000
_cell.length_b   1.000
_cell.length_c   1.000
_cell.angle_alpha   90.00
_cell.angle_beta   90.00
_cell.angle_gamma   90.00
#
_symmetry.space_group_name_H-M   'P 1'
#
loop_
_entity.id
_entity.type
_entity.pdbx_description
1 polymer ?
#
loop_
_entity_poly.entity_id
_entity_poly.type
_entity_poly.pdbx_seq_one_letter_code
_entity_poly.pdbx_strand_id
1 'polypeptide(L)'
;MRPVGGTKEEPVDVRVIAATNRDLQAMVADGSFREDLYYRLHVVELHVPALRERVEDIPPLIDHFLSLFAARYRRDRKTLARDALRKLCAYPWPGNVRQLEHVLLSGWLMSEGTEVMGDDLELPVPVGHAPATTSETRTRARTSESVPPPRAGSRAEYKAAERERILSALTACNWNRVAAAKMLGVPRRTFYRRLKEFGIL
;
A
#
# COMPACT_ATOMS: atom_id res chain seq x y z
N MET A 1 19.56 29.37 19.51
CA MET A 1 18.17 28.86 19.48
C MET A 1 17.45 29.24 20.76
N ARG A 2 16.12 29.39 20.73
CA ARG A 2 15.33 29.62 21.93
C ARG A 2 14.60 28.34 22.31
N PRO A 3 14.81 27.78 23.51
CA PRO A 3 14.06 26.62 23.98
C PRO A 3 12.56 26.89 24.01
N VAL A 4 11.71 25.90 23.78
CA VAL A 4 10.26 26.04 23.86
C VAL A 4 9.88 26.44 25.31
N GLY A 5 9.21 27.59 25.49
CA GLY A 5 8.88 28.18 26.80
C GLY A 5 10.01 28.98 27.45
N GLY A 6 11.18 29.06 26.87
CA GLY A 6 12.30 29.86 27.33
C GLY A 6 12.28 31.28 26.75
N THR A 7 12.83 32.26 27.50
CA THR A 7 12.99 33.66 27.05
C THR A 7 14.41 33.95 26.56
N LYS A 8 15.38 33.11 26.89
CA LYS A 8 16.79 33.32 26.62
C LYS A 8 17.23 32.57 25.40
N GLU A 9 18.01 33.20 24.51
CA GLU A 9 18.64 32.56 23.37
C GLU A 9 19.96 31.89 23.79
N GLU A 10 20.13 30.63 23.39
CA GLU A 10 21.35 29.87 23.62
C GLU A 10 22.02 29.55 22.28
N PRO A 11 23.34 29.68 22.14
CA PRO A 11 24.06 29.24 20.97
C PRO A 11 24.03 27.71 20.90
N VAL A 12 23.72 27.16 19.73
CA VAL A 12 23.73 25.70 19.49
C VAL A 12 24.54 25.42 18.24
N ASP A 13 25.38 24.40 18.29
CA ASP A 13 26.09 23.86 17.15
C ASP A 13 25.32 22.65 16.60
N VAL A 14 24.65 22.84 15.45
CA VAL A 14 23.79 21.81 14.84
C VAL A 14 23.97 21.82 13.34
N ARG A 15 23.95 20.61 12.75
CA ARG A 15 23.83 20.42 11.30
C ARG A 15 22.35 20.29 10.93
N VAL A 16 21.89 21.13 10.02
CA VAL A 16 20.52 21.08 9.51
C VAL A 16 20.49 20.26 8.22
N ILE A 17 19.62 19.25 8.17
CA ILE A 17 19.32 18.46 6.97
C ILE A 17 17.82 18.57 6.75
N ALA A 18 17.42 19.10 5.58
CA ALA A 18 16.03 19.22 5.17
C ALA A 18 15.72 18.23 4.05
N ALA A 19 14.50 17.72 4.00
CA ALA A 19 14.02 16.87 2.92
C ALA A 19 12.60 17.25 2.51
N THR A 20 12.34 17.27 1.22
CA THR A 20 11.02 17.57 0.66
C THR A 20 10.83 16.81 -0.65
N ASN A 21 9.59 16.52 -1.00
CA ASN A 21 9.19 16.01 -2.31
C ASN A 21 8.53 17.11 -3.18
N ARG A 22 8.56 18.37 -2.71
CA ARG A 22 7.94 19.52 -3.41
C ARG A 22 9.01 20.32 -4.12
N ASP A 23 8.64 20.90 -5.24
CA ASP A 23 9.47 21.86 -5.96
C ASP A 23 9.47 23.20 -5.20
N LEU A 24 10.54 23.44 -4.45
CA LEU A 24 10.68 24.66 -3.64
C LEU A 24 10.88 25.90 -4.52
N GLN A 25 11.50 25.77 -5.70
CA GLN A 25 11.68 26.91 -6.62
C GLN A 25 10.33 27.40 -7.14
N ALA A 26 9.47 26.47 -7.58
CA ALA A 26 8.11 26.81 -7.99
C ALA A 26 7.33 27.46 -6.84
N MET A 27 7.51 26.97 -5.61
CA MET A 27 6.85 27.51 -4.41
C MET A 27 7.35 28.91 -4.00
N VAL A 28 8.61 29.23 -4.28
CA VAL A 28 9.14 30.60 -4.10
C VAL A 28 8.54 31.53 -5.17
N ALA A 29 8.45 31.07 -6.41
CA ALA A 29 7.89 31.85 -7.52
C ALA A 29 6.39 32.18 -7.31
N ASP A 30 5.62 31.26 -6.72
CA ASP A 30 4.19 31.46 -6.41
C ASP A 30 3.94 32.13 -5.04
N GLY A 31 5.02 32.44 -4.28
CA GLY A 31 4.94 33.09 -2.97
C GLY A 31 4.52 32.20 -1.80
N SER A 32 4.35 30.89 -2.03
CA SER A 32 3.97 29.93 -0.98
C SER A 32 5.14 29.46 -0.10
N PHE A 33 6.38 29.78 -0.50
CA PHE A 33 7.59 29.52 0.26
C PHE A 33 8.47 30.77 0.28
N ARG A 34 9.05 31.10 1.43
CA ARG A 34 9.90 32.29 1.58
C ARG A 34 11.23 32.11 0.87
N GLU A 35 11.61 33.12 0.07
CA GLU A 35 12.83 33.13 -0.68
C GLU A 35 14.10 33.15 0.21
N ASP A 36 14.08 33.93 1.31
CA ASP A 36 15.20 33.98 2.26
C ASP A 36 15.49 32.63 2.94
N LEU A 37 14.42 31.87 3.26
CA LEU A 37 14.54 30.54 3.83
C LEU A 37 15.05 29.52 2.78
N TYR A 38 14.58 29.65 1.54
CA TYR A 38 15.04 28.81 0.44
C TYR A 38 16.57 28.89 0.29
N TYR A 39 17.15 30.10 0.17
CA TYR A 39 18.60 30.25 0.01
C TYR A 39 19.41 29.81 1.25
N ARG A 40 18.85 29.83 2.42
CA ARG A 40 19.51 29.31 3.61
C ARG A 40 19.55 27.79 3.68
N LEU A 41 18.56 27.11 3.14
CA LEU A 41 18.46 25.65 3.13
C LEU A 41 19.14 25.03 1.88
N HIS A 42 19.06 25.72 0.73
CA HIS A 42 19.54 25.23 -0.55
C HIS A 42 21.04 25.53 -0.77
N VAL A 43 21.87 25.03 0.12
CA VAL A 43 23.33 25.14 0.02
C VAL A 43 23.94 23.96 -0.73
N VAL A 44 23.46 22.76 -0.42
CA VAL A 44 23.84 21.51 -1.10
C VAL A 44 22.56 20.71 -1.35
N GLU A 45 22.28 20.43 -2.61
CA GLU A 45 21.14 19.61 -3.01
C GLU A 45 21.59 18.17 -3.30
N LEU A 46 20.83 17.22 -2.75
CA LEU A 46 20.99 15.80 -3.05
C LEU A 46 19.69 15.28 -3.63
N HIS A 47 19.69 14.98 -4.91
CA HIS A 47 18.55 14.34 -5.57
C HIS A 47 18.55 12.84 -5.31
N VAL A 48 17.46 12.34 -4.67
CA VAL A 48 17.24 10.90 -4.46
C VAL A 48 16.33 10.37 -5.55
N PRO A 49 16.83 9.52 -6.48
CA PRO A 49 16.03 9.01 -7.58
C PRO A 49 14.87 8.15 -7.08
N ALA A 50 13.76 8.15 -7.82
CA ALA A 50 12.61 7.30 -7.51
C ALA A 50 12.95 5.82 -7.75
N LEU A 51 12.23 4.91 -7.06
CA LEU A 51 12.52 3.47 -7.15
C LEU A 51 12.37 2.91 -8.57
N ARG A 52 11.47 3.48 -9.40
CA ARG A 52 11.32 3.16 -10.83
C ARG A 52 12.55 3.48 -11.68
N GLU A 53 13.44 4.35 -11.21
CA GLU A 53 14.68 4.77 -11.88
C GLU A 53 15.88 3.93 -11.45
N ARG A 54 15.70 3.08 -10.42
CA ARG A 54 16.71 2.18 -9.86
C ARG A 54 16.12 0.80 -9.59
N VAL A 55 15.59 0.18 -10.65
CA VAL A 55 14.88 -1.12 -10.57
C VAL A 55 15.81 -2.23 -10.06
N GLU A 56 17.12 -2.12 -10.30
CA GLU A 56 18.17 -3.03 -9.80
C GLU A 56 18.26 -3.07 -8.27
N ASP A 57 17.80 -2.04 -7.56
CA ASP A 57 17.76 -2.02 -6.10
C ASP A 57 16.57 -2.81 -5.53
N ILE A 58 15.57 -3.16 -6.35
CA ILE A 58 14.37 -3.86 -5.87
C ILE A 58 14.71 -5.24 -5.28
N PRO A 59 15.50 -6.12 -5.94
CA PRO A 59 15.84 -7.43 -5.36
C PRO A 59 16.56 -7.34 -4.01
N PRO A 60 17.64 -6.56 -3.82
CA PRO A 60 18.29 -6.42 -2.52
C PRO A 60 17.39 -5.79 -1.44
N LEU A 61 16.48 -4.85 -1.80
CA LEU A 61 15.50 -4.30 -0.87
C LEU A 61 14.49 -5.37 -0.41
N ILE A 62 14.04 -6.23 -1.32
CA ILE A 62 13.16 -7.36 -0.98
C ILE A 62 13.83 -8.30 0.02
N ASP A 63 15.07 -8.69 -0.25
CA ASP A 63 15.85 -9.55 0.63
C ASP A 63 16.02 -8.96 2.04
N HIS A 64 16.29 -7.66 2.10
CA HIS A 64 16.38 -6.92 3.34
C HIS A 64 15.05 -6.96 4.11
N PHE A 65 13.92 -6.65 3.46
CA PHE A 65 12.63 -6.62 4.10
C PHE A 65 12.16 -8.00 4.56
N LEU A 66 12.34 -9.05 3.76
CA LEU A 66 11.99 -10.41 4.17
C LEU A 66 12.78 -10.86 5.41
N SER A 67 14.06 -10.49 5.50
CA SER A 67 14.90 -10.73 6.68
C SER A 67 14.42 -9.92 7.89
N LEU A 68 14.09 -8.64 7.69
CA LEU A 68 13.56 -7.75 8.71
C LEU A 68 12.22 -8.26 9.27
N PHE A 69 11.32 -8.74 8.42
CA PHE A 69 10.03 -9.28 8.85
C PHE A 69 10.20 -10.57 9.64
N ALA A 70 11.08 -11.48 9.21
CA ALA A 70 11.38 -12.71 9.94
C ALA A 70 11.86 -12.40 11.37
N ALA A 71 12.79 -11.47 11.52
CA ALA A 71 13.30 -11.03 12.82
C ALA A 71 12.21 -10.34 13.67
N ARG A 72 11.45 -9.39 13.07
CA ARG A 72 10.44 -8.59 13.78
C ARG A 72 9.27 -9.44 14.29
N TYR A 73 8.83 -10.40 13.49
CA TYR A 73 7.66 -11.25 13.82
C TYR A 73 8.06 -12.59 14.42
N ARG A 74 9.37 -12.84 14.61
CA ARG A 74 9.92 -14.10 15.17
C ARG A 74 9.39 -15.34 14.43
N ARG A 75 9.41 -15.27 13.09
CA ARG A 75 9.01 -16.36 12.19
C ARG A 75 10.15 -16.70 11.25
N ASP A 76 10.07 -17.88 10.64
CA ASP A 76 11.03 -18.28 9.63
C ASP A 76 11.04 -17.33 8.44
N ARG A 77 12.22 -17.09 7.90
CA ARG A 77 12.38 -16.26 6.71
C ARG A 77 11.71 -16.95 5.53
N LYS A 78 10.80 -16.24 4.85
CA LYS A 78 10.22 -16.70 3.60
C LYS A 78 11.08 -16.25 2.43
N THR A 79 11.05 -17.04 1.35
CA THR A 79 11.65 -16.69 0.07
C THR A 79 10.61 -16.03 -0.84
N LEU A 80 11.06 -15.41 -1.93
CA LEU A 80 10.17 -14.84 -2.94
C LEU A 80 10.20 -15.68 -4.20
N ALA A 81 9.05 -16.03 -4.73
CA ALA A 81 8.92 -16.75 -5.98
C ALA A 81 9.35 -15.90 -7.20
N ARG A 82 9.78 -16.55 -8.28
CA ARG A 82 10.25 -15.85 -9.50
C ARG A 82 9.16 -15.02 -10.18
N ASP A 83 7.92 -15.46 -10.12
CA ASP A 83 6.76 -14.74 -10.65
C ASP A 83 6.47 -13.48 -9.81
N ALA A 84 6.56 -13.59 -8.49
CA ALA A 84 6.44 -12.47 -7.56
C ALA A 84 7.53 -11.42 -7.80
N LEU A 85 8.80 -11.84 -7.96
CA LEU A 85 9.90 -10.93 -8.26
C LEU A 85 9.67 -10.17 -9.58
N ARG A 86 9.29 -10.87 -10.65
CA ARG A 86 8.98 -10.22 -11.94
C ARG A 86 7.86 -9.20 -11.81
N LYS A 87 6.81 -9.53 -11.06
CA LYS A 87 5.67 -8.64 -10.80
C LYS A 87 6.11 -7.37 -10.06
N LEU A 88 6.99 -7.49 -9.07
CA LEU A 88 7.50 -6.36 -8.29
C LEU A 88 8.44 -5.47 -9.12
N CYS A 89 9.33 -6.05 -9.93
CA CYS A 89 10.24 -5.29 -10.79
C CYS A 89 9.50 -4.53 -11.92
N ALA A 90 8.35 -5.04 -12.37
CA ALA A 90 7.56 -4.41 -13.43
C ALA A 90 6.64 -3.27 -12.93
N TYR A 91 6.46 -3.12 -11.63
CA TYR A 91 5.54 -2.12 -11.07
C TYR A 91 6.23 -0.75 -10.88
N PRO A 92 5.56 0.39 -11.17
CA PRO A 92 6.19 1.73 -11.21
C PRO A 92 6.43 2.38 -9.84
N TRP A 93 6.01 1.80 -8.76
CA TRP A 93 6.24 2.22 -7.36
C TRP A 93 6.02 3.73 -7.10
N PRO A 94 4.80 4.28 -7.29
CA PRO A 94 4.53 5.70 -7.02
C PRO A 94 4.81 6.09 -5.56
N GLY A 95 4.66 5.16 -4.61
CA GLY A 95 5.00 5.34 -3.20
C GLY A 95 6.41 4.86 -2.83
N ASN A 96 7.27 4.61 -3.84
CA ASN A 96 8.67 4.23 -3.68
C ASN A 96 8.89 3.05 -2.70
N VAL A 97 9.97 3.08 -1.95
CA VAL A 97 10.39 2.01 -1.01
C VAL A 97 9.34 1.74 0.07
N ARG A 98 8.64 2.77 0.55
CA ARG A 98 7.58 2.59 1.57
C ARG A 98 6.40 1.77 1.04
N GLN A 99 6.04 1.96 -0.22
CA GLN A 99 4.99 1.17 -0.86
C GLN A 99 5.45 -0.28 -1.09
N LEU A 100 6.70 -0.48 -1.53
CA LEU A 100 7.30 -1.80 -1.69
C LEU A 100 7.28 -2.57 -0.36
N GLU A 101 7.75 -1.96 0.73
CA GLU A 101 7.72 -2.55 2.07
C GLU A 101 6.30 -2.99 2.48
N HIS A 102 5.31 -2.11 2.26
CA HIS A 102 3.93 -2.39 2.65
C HIS A 102 3.31 -3.54 1.84
N VAL A 103 3.55 -3.59 0.54
CA VAL A 103 3.07 -4.67 -0.34
C VAL A 103 3.73 -6.00 0.04
N LEU A 104 5.04 -5.98 0.28
CA LEU A 104 5.78 -7.17 0.72
C LEU A 104 5.33 -7.68 2.08
N LEU A 105 5.13 -6.78 3.05
CA LEU A 105 4.65 -7.16 4.37
C LEU A 105 3.26 -7.81 4.29
N SER A 106 2.36 -7.23 3.51
CA SER A 106 1.02 -7.78 3.29
C SER A 106 1.10 -9.19 2.68
N GLY A 107 1.89 -9.37 1.61
CA GLY A 107 2.09 -10.67 0.97
C GLY A 107 2.74 -11.69 1.90
N TRP A 108 3.76 -11.27 2.66
CA TRP A 108 4.46 -12.12 3.63
C TRP A 108 3.53 -12.62 4.76
N LEU A 109 2.63 -11.75 5.26
CA LEU A 109 1.66 -12.13 6.28
C LEU A 109 0.56 -13.05 5.75
N MET A 110 0.16 -12.89 4.48
CA MET A 110 -0.94 -13.63 3.85
C MET A 110 -0.50 -14.96 3.23
N SER A 111 0.79 -15.12 2.91
CA SER A 111 1.30 -16.39 2.38
C SER A 111 1.29 -17.47 3.47
N GLU A 112 0.81 -18.67 3.12
CA GLU A 112 0.71 -19.81 4.07
C GLU A 112 1.99 -20.67 4.09
N GLY A 113 2.84 -20.57 3.05
CA GLY A 113 4.06 -21.37 2.89
C GLY A 113 5.34 -20.64 3.32
N THR A 114 6.47 -21.27 2.96
CA THR A 114 7.82 -20.71 3.12
C THR A 114 8.20 -19.77 1.96
N GLU A 115 7.35 -19.64 0.96
CA GLU A 115 7.55 -18.83 -0.23
C GLU A 115 6.37 -17.88 -0.45
N VAL A 116 6.68 -16.62 -0.82
CA VAL A 116 5.69 -15.61 -1.19
C VAL A 116 5.49 -15.64 -2.71
N MET A 117 4.30 -15.98 -3.15
CA MET A 117 3.94 -16.09 -4.56
C MET A 117 3.46 -14.75 -5.14
N GLY A 118 3.44 -14.62 -6.47
CA GLY A 118 2.90 -13.42 -7.14
C GLY A 118 1.44 -13.14 -6.82
N ASP A 119 0.65 -14.18 -6.53
CA ASP A 119 -0.76 -14.07 -6.15
C ASP A 119 -0.96 -13.56 -4.70
N ASP A 120 0.05 -13.68 -3.84
CA ASP A 120 0.02 -13.15 -2.47
C ASP A 120 0.24 -11.62 -2.45
N LEU A 121 0.76 -11.06 -3.57
CA LEU A 121 1.09 -9.66 -3.69
C LEU A 121 -0.06 -8.89 -4.35
N GLU A 122 -0.77 -8.10 -3.57
CA GLU A 122 -1.77 -7.15 -4.07
C GLU A 122 -1.09 -5.83 -4.45
N LEU A 123 -0.83 -5.63 -5.75
CA LEU A 123 -0.35 -4.35 -6.26
C LEU A 123 -1.55 -3.41 -6.45
N PRO A 124 -1.54 -2.21 -5.87
CA PRO A 124 -2.58 -1.21 -6.12
C PRO A 124 -2.59 -0.85 -7.61
N VAL A 125 -3.77 -0.70 -8.21
CA VAL A 125 -3.85 -0.16 -9.57
C VAL A 125 -3.21 1.23 -9.55
N PRO A 126 -2.23 1.53 -10.42
CA PRO A 126 -1.63 2.86 -10.46
C PRO A 126 -2.73 3.88 -10.75
N VAL A 127 -3.10 4.67 -9.76
CA VAL A 127 -3.95 5.84 -9.99
C VAL A 127 -3.04 6.80 -10.73
N GLY A 128 -3.29 6.98 -12.04
CA GLY A 128 -2.53 7.90 -12.85
C GLY A 128 -2.44 9.24 -12.11
N HIS A 129 -1.23 9.75 -11.94
CA HIS A 129 -1.04 11.13 -11.50
C HIS A 129 -1.59 12.03 -12.60
N ALA A 130 -2.89 12.33 -12.53
CA ALA A 130 -3.41 13.52 -13.13
C ALA A 130 -2.83 14.70 -12.31
N PRO A 131 -2.27 15.75 -12.95
CA PRO A 131 -1.87 16.96 -12.22
C PRO A 131 -3.10 17.43 -11.41
N ALA A 132 -2.84 17.83 -10.18
CA ALA A 132 -3.88 18.32 -9.26
C ALA A 132 -4.59 19.53 -9.91
N THR A 133 -5.66 19.26 -10.61
CA THR A 133 -6.63 20.25 -11.06
C THR A 133 -7.77 20.22 -10.08
N THR A 134 -7.85 21.29 -9.31
CA THR A 134 -9.02 21.91 -8.66
C THR A 134 -10.28 21.05 -8.57
N SER A 135 -10.70 20.84 -7.34
CA SER A 135 -12.01 20.30 -6.95
C SER A 135 -13.15 21.05 -7.65
N GLU A 136 -13.61 20.55 -8.77
CA GLU A 136 -14.96 20.88 -9.24
C GLU A 136 -15.87 19.71 -8.94
N THR A 137 -16.79 19.99 -8.03
CA THR A 137 -17.97 19.19 -7.70
C THR A 137 -18.75 18.84 -8.97
N ARG A 138 -18.48 17.67 -9.56
CA ARG A 138 -19.36 17.11 -10.60
C ARG A 138 -20.33 16.17 -9.95
N THR A 139 -21.48 16.70 -9.64
CA THR A 139 -22.75 15.95 -9.51
C THR A 139 -22.99 15.18 -10.81
N ARG A 140 -22.59 13.92 -10.86
CA ARG A 140 -22.88 13.06 -12.01
C ARG A 140 -24.23 12.39 -11.77
N ALA A 141 -25.22 12.84 -12.49
CA ALA A 141 -26.49 12.17 -12.65
C ALA A 141 -26.28 10.71 -13.01
N ARG A 142 -26.73 9.81 -12.17
CA ARG A 142 -26.80 8.37 -12.44
C ARG A 142 -27.94 8.14 -13.40
N THR A 143 -27.64 7.86 -14.65
CA THR A 143 -28.55 7.16 -15.54
C THR A 143 -28.58 5.70 -15.08
N SER A 144 -29.70 5.33 -14.51
CA SER A 144 -29.99 3.97 -14.07
C SER A 144 -30.43 3.14 -15.26
N GLU A 145 -29.59 2.22 -15.72
CA GLU A 145 -30.10 1.04 -16.40
C GLU A 145 -30.51 0.02 -15.35
N SER A 146 -31.82 -0.24 -15.32
CA SER A 146 -32.46 -1.10 -14.36
C SER A 146 -32.23 -2.57 -14.70
N VAL A 147 -31.38 -3.22 -13.91
CA VAL A 147 -31.45 -4.68 -13.71
C VAL A 147 -32.45 -4.90 -12.55
N PRO A 148 -33.50 -5.73 -12.71
CA PRO A 148 -34.50 -5.91 -11.67
C PRO A 148 -33.86 -6.54 -10.41
N PRO A 149 -34.23 -6.07 -9.21
CA PRO A 149 -33.68 -6.62 -7.97
C PRO A 149 -34.23 -8.04 -7.74
N PRO A 150 -33.42 -9.00 -7.28
CA PRO A 150 -33.91 -10.26 -6.77
C PRO A 150 -34.73 -9.98 -5.50
N ARG A 151 -35.88 -10.66 -5.42
CA ARG A 151 -36.92 -10.56 -4.39
C ARG A 151 -36.28 -10.58 -2.96
N ALA A 152 -36.87 -9.76 -2.09
CA ALA A 152 -36.53 -9.54 -0.71
C ALA A 152 -36.49 -10.84 0.13
N GLY A 153 -35.29 -11.41 0.27
CA GLY A 153 -34.94 -12.19 1.43
C GLY A 153 -34.36 -11.25 2.49
N SER A 154 -34.64 -11.51 3.75
CA SER A 154 -34.12 -10.65 4.82
C SER A 154 -32.59 -10.64 4.79
N ARG A 155 -31.97 -9.53 5.20
CA ARG A 155 -30.49 -9.38 5.26
C ARG A 155 -29.83 -10.54 6.03
N ALA A 156 -30.56 -11.17 6.96
CA ALA A 156 -30.15 -12.33 7.70
C ALA A 156 -30.11 -13.62 6.84
N GLU A 157 -31.08 -13.81 5.96
CA GLU A 157 -31.12 -14.96 5.04
C GLU A 157 -30.02 -14.88 3.98
N TYR A 158 -29.75 -13.67 3.47
CA TYR A 158 -28.61 -13.45 2.55
C TYR A 158 -27.27 -13.77 3.21
N LYS A 159 -27.05 -13.32 4.47
CA LYS A 159 -25.85 -13.64 5.23
C LYS A 159 -25.72 -15.14 5.54
N ALA A 160 -26.81 -15.81 5.84
CA ALA A 160 -26.82 -17.26 6.09
C ALA A 160 -26.45 -18.04 4.82
N ALA A 161 -27.06 -17.71 3.69
CA ALA A 161 -26.76 -18.33 2.40
C ALA A 161 -25.31 -18.07 1.95
N GLU A 162 -24.78 -16.87 2.19
CA GLU A 162 -23.40 -16.53 1.87
C GLU A 162 -22.39 -17.27 2.76
N ARG A 163 -22.68 -17.41 4.05
CA ARG A 163 -21.87 -18.23 4.99
C ARG A 163 -21.83 -19.69 4.54
N GLU A 164 -22.94 -20.25 4.11
CA GLU A 164 -23.04 -21.65 3.65
C GLU A 164 -22.23 -21.86 2.36
N ARG A 165 -22.28 -20.91 1.41
CA ARG A 165 -21.47 -20.94 0.19
C ARG A 165 -19.97 -20.89 0.50
N ILE A 166 -19.55 -20.09 1.47
CA ILE A 166 -18.17 -20.01 1.91
C ILE A 166 -17.71 -21.30 2.55
N LEU A 167 -18.53 -21.89 3.43
CA LEU A 167 -18.23 -23.17 4.09
C LEU A 167 -18.14 -24.33 3.09
N SER A 168 -19.06 -24.40 2.12
CA SER A 168 -19.01 -25.43 1.08
C SER A 168 -17.77 -25.33 0.20
N ALA A 169 -17.36 -24.09 -0.15
CA ALA A 169 -16.15 -23.88 -0.91
C ALA A 169 -14.86 -24.24 -0.13
N LEU A 170 -14.83 -23.94 1.17
CA LEU A 170 -13.72 -24.33 2.05
C LEU A 170 -13.63 -25.87 2.19
N THR A 171 -14.74 -26.54 2.36
CA THR A 171 -14.80 -28.00 2.46
C THR A 171 -14.35 -28.65 1.16
N ALA A 172 -14.83 -28.16 -0.01
CA ALA A 172 -14.43 -28.66 -1.32
C ALA A 172 -12.94 -28.46 -1.63
N CYS A 173 -12.32 -27.44 -1.04
CA CYS A 173 -10.90 -27.13 -1.21
C CYS A 173 -10.02 -27.60 -0.03
N ASN A 174 -10.47 -28.56 0.77
CA ASN A 174 -9.74 -29.05 1.96
C ASN A 174 -9.23 -27.92 2.87
N TRP A 175 -10.07 -26.92 3.14
CA TRP A 175 -9.76 -25.73 3.94
C TRP A 175 -8.66 -24.83 3.36
N ASN A 176 -8.27 -25.07 2.11
CA ASN A 176 -7.38 -24.16 1.40
C ASN A 176 -8.14 -22.86 1.03
N ARG A 177 -7.90 -21.82 1.82
CA ARG A 177 -8.61 -20.53 1.72
C ARG A 177 -8.37 -19.83 0.39
N VAL A 178 -7.19 -20.03 -0.19
CA VAL A 178 -6.80 -19.43 -1.47
C VAL A 178 -7.57 -20.08 -2.62
N ALA A 179 -7.63 -21.41 -2.63
CA ALA A 179 -8.39 -22.17 -3.61
C ALA A 179 -9.90 -21.89 -3.48
N ALA A 180 -10.42 -21.78 -2.25
CA ALA A 180 -11.82 -21.47 -2.00
C ALA A 180 -12.20 -20.06 -2.47
N ALA A 181 -11.34 -19.05 -2.25
CA ALA A 181 -11.55 -17.69 -2.74
C ALA A 181 -11.59 -17.66 -4.28
N LYS A 182 -10.67 -18.38 -4.94
CA LYS A 182 -10.60 -18.52 -6.39
C LYS A 182 -11.84 -19.23 -6.95
N MET A 183 -12.30 -20.30 -6.30
CA MET A 183 -13.49 -21.05 -6.68
C MET A 183 -14.76 -20.19 -6.61
N LEU A 184 -14.86 -19.29 -5.62
CA LEU A 184 -15.98 -18.36 -5.46
C LEU A 184 -15.84 -17.09 -6.33
N GLY A 185 -14.73 -16.89 -7.04
CA GLY A 185 -14.47 -15.68 -7.84
C GLY A 185 -14.39 -14.40 -7.01
N VAL A 186 -14.06 -14.52 -5.70
CA VAL A 186 -14.02 -13.39 -4.77
C VAL A 186 -12.57 -13.03 -4.50
N PRO A 187 -12.19 -11.72 -4.53
CA PRO A 187 -10.87 -11.27 -4.13
C PRO A 187 -10.51 -11.77 -2.72
N ARG A 188 -9.29 -12.29 -2.53
CA ARG A 188 -8.82 -12.86 -1.25
C ARG A 188 -9.14 -11.96 -0.05
N ARG A 189 -8.84 -10.66 -0.15
CA ARG A 189 -9.14 -9.68 0.92
C ARG A 189 -10.61 -9.66 1.32
N THR A 190 -11.51 -9.69 0.34
CA THR A 190 -12.95 -9.73 0.58
C THR A 190 -13.35 -11.07 1.22
N PHE A 191 -12.75 -12.18 0.77
CA PHE A 191 -12.99 -13.51 1.31
C PHE A 191 -12.53 -13.61 2.77
N TYR A 192 -11.31 -13.17 3.11
CA TYR A 192 -10.81 -13.17 4.50
C TYR A 192 -11.61 -12.24 5.42
N ARG A 193 -12.03 -11.07 4.94
CA ARG A 193 -12.93 -10.19 5.69
C ARG A 193 -14.25 -10.89 6.01
N ARG A 194 -14.82 -11.61 5.05
CA ARG A 194 -16.05 -12.39 5.24
C ARG A 194 -15.87 -13.57 6.20
N LEU A 195 -14.75 -14.27 6.11
CA LEU A 195 -14.41 -15.35 7.08
C LEU A 195 -14.40 -14.81 8.52
N LYS A 196 -13.78 -13.65 8.72
CA LYS A 196 -13.75 -12.98 10.03
C LYS A 196 -15.15 -12.49 10.45
N GLU A 197 -15.92 -11.93 9.53
CA GLU A 197 -17.30 -11.46 9.79
C GLU A 197 -18.23 -12.62 10.20
N PHE A 198 -18.00 -13.82 9.64
CA PHE A 198 -18.81 -15.01 9.94
C PHE A 198 -18.23 -15.88 11.09
N GLY A 199 -17.14 -15.46 11.71
CA GLY A 199 -16.54 -16.20 12.83
C GLY A 199 -15.99 -17.58 12.44
N ILE A 200 -15.52 -17.74 11.21
CA ILE A 200 -14.93 -18.98 10.68
C ILE A 200 -13.41 -18.99 10.86
N LEU A 201 -12.87 -17.85 11.25
CA LEU A 201 -11.45 -17.59 11.56
C LEU A 201 -11.30 -17.21 13.02
#